data_8ee3c22bdeb2f0b78bf9306216494c21
#
_entry.id   8ee3c22bdeb2f0b78bf9306216494c21
#
_cell.length_a   1.000
_cell.length_b   1.000
_cell.length_c   1.000
_cell.angle_alpha   90.00
_cell.angle_beta   90.00
_cell.angle_gamma   90.00
#
_symmetry.space_group_name_H-M   'P 1'
#
loop_
_entity.id
_entity.type
_entity.pdbx_description
1 polymer ?
#
loop_
_entity_poly.entity_id
_entity_poly.type
_entity_poly.pdbx_seq_one_letter_code
_entity_poly.pdbx_strand_id
1 'polypeptide(L)'
;MTGWSRSFDMSGVSFNEKMTLTLVTRRHVIMASHYRRKPGDKVVFHNRMGMRVERTLVGVIGVVGDVAVGLLDSDVPPDLKVYALPAPREDFSLLKGTTAAVTGQNRRIFFHEIDRVGSTSIAFRHPKVTKHGWGKNLVKGDSGNPSFFISKGELVLIETHTSGGAGSGPFYGSPLIQEKLSAAITTLAPGYRLRLKSL
;
A
#
# COMPACT_ATOMS: atom_id res chain seq x y z
N MET A 1 19.35 8.13 3.04
CA MET A 1 18.35 7.31 3.76
C MET A 1 18.82 7.17 5.19
N THR A 2 17.99 7.57 6.14
CA THR A 2 18.28 7.40 7.56
C THR A 2 18.29 5.90 7.92
N GLY A 3 19.14 5.50 8.86
CA GLY A 3 19.47 4.08 9.12
C GLY A 3 18.26 3.15 9.44
N TRP A 4 17.17 3.67 9.95
CA TRP A 4 16.00 2.87 10.30
C TRP A 4 15.04 2.60 9.11
N SER A 5 15.06 3.40 8.06
CA SER A 5 14.33 3.11 6.82
C SER A 5 14.89 1.86 6.10
N ARG A 6 16.11 1.45 6.44
CA ARG A 6 16.69 0.19 5.95
C ARG A 6 16.11 -1.05 6.63
N SER A 7 15.44 -0.88 7.77
CA SER A 7 14.82 -1.99 8.53
C SER A 7 13.54 -2.49 7.87
N PHE A 8 12.90 -1.69 7.01
CA PHE A 8 11.66 -2.04 6.34
C PHE A 8 11.90 -2.32 4.87
N ASP A 9 11.36 -3.44 4.39
CA ASP A 9 11.45 -3.80 2.98
C ASP A 9 10.38 -3.05 2.17
N MET A 10 10.77 -1.93 1.59
CA MET A 10 9.94 -1.08 0.73
C MET A 10 10.11 -1.40 -0.76
N SER A 11 10.78 -2.48 -1.11
CA SER A 11 11.08 -2.83 -2.50
C SER A 11 9.86 -3.09 -3.39
N GLY A 12 8.72 -3.44 -2.78
CA GLY A 12 7.46 -3.63 -3.49
C GLY A 12 6.61 -2.37 -3.66
N VAL A 13 7.09 -1.22 -3.21
CA VAL A 13 6.46 0.09 -3.48
C VAL A 13 7.19 0.74 -4.65
N SER A 14 6.43 1.21 -5.65
CA SER A 14 7.02 1.78 -6.85
C SER A 14 7.84 3.03 -6.54
N PHE A 15 8.88 3.20 -7.30
CA PHE A 15 9.88 4.25 -7.12
C PHE A 15 9.67 5.43 -8.07
N ASN A 16 8.48 5.57 -8.58
CA ASN A 16 8.08 6.70 -9.39
C ASN A 16 7.85 7.94 -8.50
N GLU A 17 8.07 9.11 -9.04
CA GLU A 17 7.87 10.37 -8.30
C GLU A 17 6.40 10.58 -7.91
N LYS A 18 5.49 10.10 -8.74
CA LYS A 18 4.04 10.29 -8.58
C LYS A 18 3.29 9.01 -8.92
N MET A 19 2.02 8.94 -8.52
CA MET A 19 1.13 7.81 -8.82
C MET A 19 1.76 6.50 -8.38
N THR A 20 1.97 6.38 -7.07
CA THR A 20 2.62 5.24 -6.44
C THR A 20 1.78 3.98 -6.56
N LEU A 21 2.45 2.87 -6.81
CA LEU A 21 1.86 1.54 -6.92
C LEU A 21 2.52 0.61 -5.90
N THR A 22 1.74 -0.36 -5.40
CA THR A 22 2.20 -1.30 -4.38
C THR A 22 1.92 -2.73 -4.82
N LEU A 23 2.95 -3.60 -4.80
CA LEU A 23 2.85 -5.01 -5.18
C LEU A 23 2.02 -5.80 -4.17
N VAL A 24 0.99 -6.47 -4.64
CA VAL A 24 0.14 -7.40 -3.86
C VAL A 24 0.18 -8.83 -4.40
N THR A 25 0.70 -9.04 -5.60
CA THR A 25 1.14 -10.31 -6.15
C THR A 25 2.44 -10.10 -6.94
N ARG A 26 3.02 -11.15 -7.48
CA ARG A 26 4.20 -11.02 -8.34
C ARG A 26 3.93 -10.24 -9.64
N ARG A 27 2.67 -10.01 -9.99
CA ARG A 27 2.30 -9.37 -11.25
C ARG A 27 1.22 -8.31 -11.12
N HIS A 28 0.63 -8.12 -9.93
CA HIS A 28 -0.43 -7.15 -9.71
C HIS A 28 -0.02 -6.09 -8.70
N VAL A 29 -0.41 -4.85 -9.01
CA VAL A 29 -0.19 -3.67 -8.17
C VAL A 29 -1.52 -3.01 -7.80
N ILE A 30 -1.57 -2.41 -6.60
CA ILE A 30 -2.67 -1.56 -6.15
C ILE A 30 -2.26 -0.09 -6.32
N MET A 31 -3.22 0.75 -6.66
CA MET A 31 -3.09 2.20 -6.77
C MET A 31 -4.40 2.90 -6.38
N ALA A 32 -4.34 4.21 -6.10
CA ALA A 32 -5.55 5.01 -5.93
C ALA A 32 -6.28 5.18 -7.27
N SER A 33 -7.60 4.95 -7.29
CA SER A 33 -8.39 5.04 -8.52
C SER A 33 -8.44 6.46 -9.07
N HIS A 34 -8.52 7.48 -8.21
CA HIS A 34 -8.55 8.89 -8.61
C HIS A 34 -7.20 9.44 -9.08
N TYR A 35 -6.10 8.72 -8.80
CA TYR A 35 -4.73 9.14 -9.13
C TYR A 35 -3.92 7.94 -9.63
N ARG A 36 -4.38 7.38 -10.76
CA ARG A 36 -3.89 6.12 -11.29
C ARG A 36 -3.10 6.27 -12.58
N ARG A 37 -2.19 5.33 -12.78
CA ARG A 37 -1.51 5.10 -14.06
C ARG A 37 -2.42 4.34 -15.01
N LYS A 38 -2.09 4.34 -16.27
CA LYS A 38 -2.83 3.69 -17.37
C LYS A 38 -1.97 2.60 -18.04
N PRO A 39 -2.62 1.70 -18.79
CA PRO A 39 -1.89 0.77 -19.64
C PRO A 39 -0.89 1.50 -20.55
N GLY A 40 0.30 0.94 -20.69
CA GLY A 40 1.43 1.55 -21.37
C GLY A 40 2.41 2.32 -20.48
N ASP A 41 1.99 2.72 -19.27
CA ASP A 41 2.87 3.40 -18.34
C ASP A 41 3.92 2.45 -17.76
N LYS A 42 5.13 2.96 -17.59
CA LYS A 42 6.22 2.24 -16.96
C LYS A 42 6.16 2.36 -15.45
N VAL A 43 6.42 1.24 -14.78
CA VAL A 43 6.50 1.13 -13.33
C VAL A 43 7.91 0.72 -12.93
N VAL A 44 8.51 1.46 -12.04
CA VAL A 44 9.88 1.24 -11.59
C VAL A 44 9.88 0.83 -10.11
N PHE A 45 10.59 -0.24 -9.81
CA PHE A 45 10.91 -0.68 -8.46
C PHE A 45 12.43 -0.69 -8.26
N HIS A 46 12.85 -0.63 -7.01
CA HIS A 46 14.24 -0.91 -6.64
C HIS A 46 14.27 -1.98 -5.55
N ASN A 47 15.08 -3.01 -5.75
CA ASN A 47 15.30 -4.00 -4.71
C ASN A 47 16.10 -3.41 -3.53
N ARG A 48 16.31 -4.19 -2.48
CA ARG A 48 17.03 -3.74 -1.29
C ARG A 48 18.51 -3.38 -1.55
N MET A 49 19.07 -3.90 -2.62
CA MET A 49 20.44 -3.56 -3.08
C MET A 49 20.49 -2.34 -4.00
N GLY A 50 19.33 -1.72 -4.29
CA GLY A 50 19.22 -0.55 -5.16
C GLY A 50 19.15 -0.88 -6.65
N MET A 51 19.06 -2.16 -7.03
CA MET A 51 18.92 -2.54 -8.44
C MET A 51 17.54 -2.17 -8.96
N ARG A 52 17.52 -1.52 -10.12
CA ARG A 52 16.30 -1.07 -10.80
C ARG A 52 15.61 -2.22 -11.51
N VAL A 53 14.32 -2.37 -11.26
CA VAL A 53 13.42 -3.29 -11.93
C VAL A 53 12.32 -2.49 -12.59
N GLU A 54 12.17 -2.60 -13.91
CA GLU A 54 11.14 -1.91 -14.69
C GLU A 54 10.12 -2.90 -15.23
N ARG A 55 8.85 -2.53 -15.19
CA ARG A 55 7.73 -3.25 -15.82
C ARG A 55 6.82 -2.24 -16.52
N THR A 56 5.98 -2.73 -17.41
CA THR A 56 4.96 -1.92 -18.10
C THR A 56 3.58 -2.38 -17.64
N LEU A 57 2.69 -1.44 -17.33
CA LEU A 57 1.29 -1.76 -17.10
C LEU A 57 0.63 -2.19 -18.42
N VAL A 58 -0.04 -3.34 -18.42
CA VAL A 58 -0.77 -3.86 -19.59
C VAL A 58 -2.28 -3.88 -19.36
N GLY A 59 -2.75 -3.69 -18.14
CA GLY A 59 -4.17 -3.61 -17.81
C GLY A 59 -4.37 -2.86 -16.50
N VAL A 60 -5.51 -2.18 -16.35
CA VAL A 60 -5.92 -1.51 -15.12
C VAL A 60 -7.43 -1.62 -14.97
N ILE A 61 -7.88 -2.05 -13.79
CA ILE A 61 -9.31 -2.15 -13.44
C ILE A 61 -9.56 -1.34 -12.17
N GLY A 62 -10.56 -0.45 -12.22
CA GLY A 62 -11.15 0.14 -11.01
C GLY A 62 -11.90 -0.93 -10.22
N VAL A 63 -11.76 -0.92 -8.90
CA VAL A 63 -12.36 -1.95 -8.03
C VAL A 63 -13.55 -1.36 -7.28
N VAL A 64 -13.36 -1.01 -6.02
CA VAL A 64 -14.41 -0.44 -5.17
C VAL A 64 -13.81 0.74 -4.41
N GLY A 65 -14.60 1.79 -4.24
CA GLY A 65 -14.08 3.02 -3.63
C GLY A 65 -12.93 3.60 -4.46
N ASP A 66 -11.89 4.03 -3.78
CA ASP A 66 -10.70 4.64 -4.42
C ASP A 66 -9.56 3.62 -4.67
N VAL A 67 -9.91 2.43 -5.12
CA VAL A 67 -8.95 1.35 -5.39
C VAL A 67 -8.96 0.97 -6.86
N ALA A 68 -7.77 0.87 -7.47
CA ALA A 68 -7.57 0.25 -8.78
C ALA A 68 -6.46 -0.79 -8.70
N VAL A 69 -6.58 -1.83 -9.53
CA VAL A 69 -5.59 -2.90 -9.70
C VAL A 69 -4.97 -2.78 -11.08
N GLY A 70 -3.65 -2.84 -11.15
CA GLY A 70 -2.89 -2.88 -12.38
C GLY A 70 -2.21 -4.22 -12.58
N LEU A 71 -2.14 -4.65 -13.85
CA LEU A 71 -1.39 -5.83 -14.28
C LEU A 71 -0.08 -5.40 -14.92
N LEU A 72 1.02 -5.94 -14.44
CA LEU A 72 2.34 -5.78 -15.06
C LEU A 72 2.50 -6.75 -16.25
N ASP A 73 3.34 -6.39 -17.21
CA ASP A 73 3.62 -7.18 -18.40
C ASP A 73 4.26 -8.56 -18.09
N SER A 74 4.95 -8.67 -16.95
CA SER A 74 5.52 -9.93 -16.47
C SER A 74 5.71 -9.92 -14.95
N ASP A 75 5.95 -11.10 -14.36
CA ASP A 75 6.25 -11.25 -12.96
C ASP A 75 7.48 -10.43 -12.54
N VAL A 76 7.44 -9.83 -11.38
CA VAL A 76 8.63 -9.21 -10.78
C VAL A 76 9.55 -10.28 -10.20
N PRO A 77 10.87 -10.00 -10.13
CA PRO A 77 11.82 -10.90 -9.46
C PRO A 77 11.45 -11.21 -8.01
N PRO A 78 11.84 -12.38 -7.48
CA PRO A 78 11.47 -12.81 -6.13
C PRO A 78 12.11 -11.97 -5.00
N ASP A 79 13.09 -11.14 -5.28
CA ASP A 79 13.72 -10.21 -4.35
C ASP A 79 12.95 -8.90 -4.16
N LEU A 80 11.87 -8.68 -4.90
CA LEU A 80 10.91 -7.61 -4.62
C LEU A 80 9.84 -8.09 -3.64
N LYS A 81 9.53 -7.27 -2.66
CA LYS A 81 8.51 -7.58 -1.65
C LYS A 81 7.11 -7.54 -2.23
N VAL A 82 6.36 -8.62 -2.04
CA VAL A 82 4.91 -8.66 -2.21
C VAL A 82 4.27 -8.53 -0.83
N TYR A 83 3.41 -7.55 -0.64
CA TYR A 83 2.83 -7.28 0.67
C TYR A 83 1.58 -8.12 0.91
N ALA A 84 1.49 -8.67 2.13
CA ALA A 84 0.27 -9.29 2.62
C ALA A 84 -0.74 -8.21 3.03
N LEU A 85 -2.02 -8.56 2.94
CA LEU A 85 -3.13 -7.81 3.52
C LEU A 85 -3.52 -8.45 4.87
N PRO A 86 -4.22 -7.73 5.75
CA PRO A 86 -4.73 -8.33 6.99
C PRO A 86 -5.66 -9.51 6.71
N ALA A 87 -5.43 -10.65 7.36
CA ALA A 87 -6.37 -11.77 7.32
C ALA A 87 -7.73 -11.33 7.92
N PRO A 88 -8.85 -11.83 7.40
CA PRO A 88 -10.17 -11.52 7.93
C PRO A 88 -10.28 -11.85 9.41
N ARG A 89 -10.94 -10.98 10.17
CA ARG A 89 -11.28 -11.20 11.57
C ARG A 89 -12.56 -10.46 11.92
N GLU A 90 -13.23 -10.89 12.97
CA GLU A 90 -14.52 -10.30 13.39
C GLU A 90 -14.36 -8.84 13.83
N ASP A 91 -13.25 -8.50 14.46
CA ASP A 91 -13.03 -7.18 15.02
C ASP A 91 -11.58 -6.70 14.79
N PHE A 92 -11.45 -5.51 14.22
CA PHE A 92 -10.18 -4.80 14.04
C PHE A 92 -10.00 -3.63 15.02
N SER A 93 -10.85 -3.49 16.04
CA SER A 93 -10.76 -2.40 17.02
C SER A 93 -9.43 -2.37 17.74
N LEU A 94 -8.75 -3.52 17.88
CA LEU A 94 -7.41 -3.62 18.46
C LEU A 94 -6.36 -2.77 17.71
N LEU A 95 -6.59 -2.43 16.45
CA LEU A 95 -5.70 -1.57 15.68
C LEU A 95 -5.80 -0.11 16.12
N LYS A 96 -6.94 0.32 16.67
CA LYS A 96 -7.14 1.71 17.11
C LYS A 96 -6.13 2.09 18.18
N GLY A 97 -5.48 3.23 17.98
CA GLY A 97 -4.43 3.74 18.87
C GLY A 97 -3.04 3.12 18.65
N THR A 98 -2.92 2.12 17.75
CA THR A 98 -1.62 1.57 17.38
C THR A 98 -0.94 2.42 16.31
N THR A 99 0.35 2.21 16.12
CA THR A 99 1.16 2.96 15.16
C THR A 99 1.16 2.29 13.80
N ALA A 100 0.94 3.08 12.75
CA ALA A 100 1.10 2.69 11.37
C ALA A 100 2.31 3.40 10.74
N ALA A 101 3.03 2.70 9.87
CA ALA A 101 4.01 3.29 8.99
C ALA A 101 3.28 3.86 7.75
N VAL A 102 3.18 5.17 7.69
CA VAL A 102 2.50 5.92 6.62
C VAL A 102 3.55 6.42 5.64
N THR A 103 3.34 6.20 4.37
CA THR A 103 4.31 6.63 3.35
C THR A 103 3.80 7.83 2.57
N GLY A 104 4.71 8.60 2.03
CA GLY A 104 4.40 9.74 1.16
C GLY A 104 5.35 9.76 -0.04
N GLN A 105 5.07 10.66 -0.97
CA GLN A 105 5.95 10.91 -2.10
C GLN A 105 7.38 11.21 -1.64
N ASN A 106 8.37 11.04 -2.52
CA ASN A 106 9.79 11.15 -2.18
C ASN A 106 10.27 10.07 -1.17
N ARG A 107 9.58 8.93 -1.09
CA ARG A 107 9.98 7.75 -0.29
C ARG A 107 10.12 8.05 1.19
N ARG A 108 9.31 8.93 1.70
CA ARG A 108 9.29 9.26 3.12
C ARG A 108 8.38 8.30 3.86
N ILE A 109 8.79 7.94 5.06
CA ILE A 109 7.98 7.15 6.00
C ILE A 109 7.71 8.01 7.21
N PHE A 110 6.46 8.06 7.63
CA PHE A 110 5.99 8.74 8.82
C PHE A 110 5.33 7.72 9.75
N PHE A 111 5.17 8.07 11.00
CA PHE A 111 4.44 7.25 11.96
C PHE A 111 3.22 8.02 12.43
N HIS A 112 2.06 7.49 12.09
CA HIS A 112 0.77 8.01 12.56
C HIS A 112 0.07 6.97 13.42
N GLU A 113 -0.86 7.40 14.25
CA GLU A 113 -1.72 6.49 15.00
C GLU A 113 -2.96 6.15 14.15
N ILE A 114 -3.42 4.91 14.25
CA ILE A 114 -4.70 4.51 13.68
C ILE A 114 -5.80 5.08 14.58
N ASP A 115 -6.62 5.96 14.02
CA ASP A 115 -7.70 6.63 14.75
C ASP A 115 -9.02 5.87 14.67
N ARG A 116 -9.36 5.41 13.47
CA ARG A 116 -10.62 4.72 13.22
C ARG A 116 -10.46 3.63 12.17
N VAL A 117 -11.06 2.48 12.44
CA VAL A 117 -11.19 1.38 11.48
C VAL A 117 -12.69 1.15 11.25
N GLY A 118 -13.12 1.36 10.02
CA GLY A 118 -14.51 1.08 9.59
C GLY A 118 -14.58 -0.21 8.78
N SER A 119 -15.75 -0.50 8.24
CA SER A 119 -15.99 -1.70 7.43
C SER A 119 -15.21 -1.71 6.10
N THR A 120 -14.95 -0.53 5.52
CA THR A 120 -14.27 -0.39 4.22
C THR A 120 -13.22 0.72 4.20
N SER A 121 -13.06 1.46 5.30
CA SER A 121 -12.14 2.59 5.39
C SER A 121 -11.37 2.60 6.70
N ILE A 122 -10.19 3.20 6.67
CA ILE A 122 -9.35 3.44 7.84
C ILE A 122 -8.89 4.89 7.82
N ALA A 123 -8.77 5.49 9.00
CA ALA A 123 -8.28 6.86 9.16
C ALA A 123 -7.22 6.93 10.24
N PHE A 124 -6.30 7.85 10.05
CA PHE A 124 -5.17 8.08 10.95
C PHE A 124 -5.30 9.42 11.65
N ARG A 125 -4.56 9.58 12.73
CA ARG A 125 -4.31 10.85 13.40
C ARG A 125 -2.82 11.05 13.63
N HIS A 126 -2.41 12.29 13.80
CA HIS A 126 -1.03 12.57 14.16
C HIS A 126 -0.73 12.02 15.57
N PRO A 127 0.49 11.51 15.81
CA PRO A 127 0.87 11.02 17.12
C PRO A 127 0.79 12.16 18.14
N LYS A 128 0.28 11.86 19.36
CA LYS A 128 0.13 12.85 20.45
C LYS A 128 1.46 13.46 20.90
N VAL A 129 2.56 12.76 20.71
CA VAL A 129 3.90 13.20 21.09
C VAL A 129 4.72 13.38 19.83
N THR A 130 4.81 14.62 19.36
CA THR A 130 5.54 14.99 18.12
C THR A 130 7.02 15.28 18.39
N LYS A 131 7.64 14.65 19.37
CA LYS A 131 9.01 15.01 19.82
C LYS A 131 10.10 14.99 18.74
N HIS A 132 9.84 14.43 17.56
CA HIS A 132 10.87 14.32 16.51
C HIS A 132 10.34 14.48 15.08
N GLY A 133 9.19 15.11 14.85
CA GLY A 133 8.65 15.31 13.51
C GLY A 133 8.25 14.01 12.78
N TRP A 134 7.87 12.98 13.52
CA TRP A 134 7.52 11.68 12.98
C TRP A 134 6.15 11.63 12.29
N GLY A 135 5.28 12.59 12.63
CA GLY A 135 4.00 12.76 11.95
C GLY A 135 4.05 13.94 11.00
N LYS A 136 3.47 13.80 9.81
CA LYS A 136 3.40 14.85 8.81
C LYS A 136 2.07 14.82 8.07
N ASN A 137 1.57 15.98 7.68
CA ASN A 137 0.42 16.06 6.79
C ASN A 137 0.77 15.46 5.42
N LEU A 138 -0.13 14.62 4.94
CA LEU A 138 -0.16 14.17 3.55
C LEU A 138 -0.64 15.33 2.70
N VAL A 139 -0.03 15.48 1.54
CA VAL A 139 -0.29 16.59 0.61
C VAL A 139 -0.64 16.04 -0.77
N LYS A 140 -1.07 16.93 -1.66
CA LYS A 140 -1.33 16.56 -3.06
C LYS A 140 -0.13 15.82 -3.67
N GLY A 141 -0.40 14.65 -4.24
CA GLY A 141 0.63 13.76 -4.80
C GLY A 141 0.94 12.55 -3.91
N ASP A 142 0.51 12.55 -2.65
CA ASP A 142 0.64 11.39 -1.76
C ASP A 142 -0.47 10.35 -1.99
N SER A 143 -1.47 10.66 -2.80
CA SER A 143 -2.55 9.73 -3.17
C SER A 143 -1.99 8.41 -3.72
N GLY A 144 -2.51 7.30 -3.19
CA GLY A 144 -2.10 5.96 -3.57
C GLY A 144 -0.85 5.45 -2.84
N ASN A 145 -0.13 6.29 -2.10
CA ASN A 145 0.96 5.81 -1.25
C ASN A 145 0.41 4.89 -0.16
N PRO A 146 1.10 3.77 0.14
CA PRO A 146 0.61 2.79 1.08
C PRO A 146 0.87 3.16 2.54
N SER A 147 -0.02 2.70 3.41
CA SER A 147 0.22 2.60 4.86
C SER A 147 0.30 1.15 5.29
N PHE A 148 1.17 0.87 6.24
CA PHE A 148 1.43 -0.47 6.74
C PHE A 148 1.24 -0.56 8.25
N PHE A 149 0.71 -1.70 8.69
CA PHE A 149 0.85 -2.18 10.06
C PHE A 149 2.12 -3.04 10.14
N ILE A 150 2.87 -2.87 11.22
CA ILE A 150 4.09 -3.65 11.44
C ILE A 150 3.75 -4.83 12.34
N SER A 151 3.70 -6.02 11.77
CA SER A 151 3.42 -7.26 12.49
C SER A 151 4.67 -8.14 12.53
N LYS A 152 5.25 -8.31 13.72
CA LYS A 152 6.46 -9.14 13.93
C LYS A 152 7.58 -8.81 12.93
N GLY A 153 7.82 -7.51 12.71
CA GLY A 153 8.84 -7.01 11.77
C GLY A 153 8.47 -7.03 10.29
N GLU A 154 7.28 -7.52 9.94
CA GLU A 154 6.77 -7.51 8.57
C GLU A 154 5.79 -6.37 8.34
N LEU A 155 5.91 -5.71 7.19
CA LEU A 155 4.96 -4.71 6.73
C LEU A 155 3.72 -5.40 6.15
N VAL A 156 2.56 -5.13 6.74
CA VAL A 156 1.25 -5.58 6.27
C VAL A 156 0.51 -4.38 5.69
N LEU A 157 0.09 -4.46 4.44
CA LEU A 157 -0.58 -3.36 3.74
C LEU A 157 -2.00 -3.19 4.29
N ILE A 158 -2.28 -2.03 4.91
CA ILE A 158 -3.59 -1.75 5.52
C ILE A 158 -4.39 -0.68 4.79
N GLU A 159 -3.74 0.19 3.99
CA GLU A 159 -4.42 1.32 3.35
C GLU A 159 -3.58 1.87 2.20
N THR A 160 -4.23 2.57 1.28
CA THR A 160 -3.60 3.52 0.34
C THR A 160 -4.32 4.86 0.40
N HIS A 161 -3.57 5.97 0.36
CA HIS A 161 -4.13 7.29 0.67
C HIS A 161 -5.14 7.77 -0.36
N THR A 162 -6.32 8.15 0.13
CA THR A 162 -7.34 8.90 -0.61
C THR A 162 -7.35 10.36 -0.19
N SER A 163 -7.22 10.64 1.10
CA SER A 163 -7.34 11.98 1.70
C SER A 163 -6.04 12.43 2.34
N GLY A 164 -5.85 13.76 2.38
CA GLY A 164 -4.73 14.41 3.03
C GLY A 164 -4.82 14.46 4.57
N GLY A 165 -4.13 15.41 5.18
CA GLY A 165 -4.02 15.51 6.63
C GLY A 165 -3.22 14.35 7.22
N ALA A 166 -3.70 13.74 8.29
CA ALA A 166 -3.06 12.55 8.85
C ALA A 166 -3.26 11.30 7.99
N GLY A 167 -4.20 11.35 7.02
CA GLY A 167 -4.46 10.31 6.04
C GLY A 167 -5.70 9.48 6.31
N SER A 168 -6.35 9.08 5.25
CA SER A 168 -7.42 8.07 5.27
C SER A 168 -7.61 7.47 3.88
N GLY A 169 -8.13 6.26 3.83
CA GLY A 169 -8.37 5.56 2.58
C GLY A 169 -9.08 4.23 2.76
N PRO A 170 -9.13 3.40 1.72
CA PRO A 170 -9.71 2.07 1.78
C PRO A 170 -8.94 1.19 2.77
N PHE A 171 -9.67 0.40 3.55
CA PHE A 171 -9.10 -0.53 4.52
C PHE A 171 -8.96 -1.93 3.92
N TYR A 172 -7.74 -2.39 3.75
CA TYR A 172 -7.47 -3.69 3.11
C TYR A 172 -7.71 -4.92 4.00
N GLY A 173 -8.08 -4.74 5.25
CA GLY A 173 -8.65 -5.80 6.10
C GLY A 173 -10.14 -6.03 5.86
N SER A 174 -10.80 -5.20 5.07
CA SER A 174 -12.22 -5.33 4.71
C SER A 174 -12.45 -6.58 3.84
N PRO A 175 -13.33 -7.51 4.27
CA PRO A 175 -13.68 -8.67 3.43
C PRO A 175 -14.27 -8.27 2.07
N LEU A 176 -15.07 -7.22 2.03
CA LEU A 176 -15.63 -6.70 0.78
C LEU A 176 -14.54 -6.23 -0.18
N ILE A 177 -13.60 -5.43 0.32
CA ILE A 177 -12.49 -4.94 -0.52
C ILE A 177 -11.62 -6.11 -0.99
N GLN A 178 -11.31 -7.07 -0.12
CA GLN A 178 -10.51 -8.23 -0.50
C GLN A 178 -11.18 -9.10 -1.54
N GLU A 179 -12.50 -9.31 -1.45
CA GLU A 179 -13.29 -10.02 -2.46
C GLU A 179 -13.22 -9.32 -3.83
N LYS A 180 -13.42 -7.99 -3.85
CA LYS A 180 -13.35 -7.20 -5.09
C LYS A 180 -11.95 -7.16 -5.69
N LEU A 181 -10.91 -7.06 -4.84
CA LEU A 181 -9.51 -7.14 -5.27
C LEU A 181 -9.20 -8.50 -5.90
N SER A 182 -9.61 -9.59 -5.25
CA SER A 182 -9.38 -10.95 -5.74
C SER A 182 -10.06 -11.18 -7.09
N ALA A 183 -11.27 -10.67 -7.27
CA ALA A 183 -11.99 -10.74 -8.55
C ALA A 183 -11.25 -9.96 -9.65
N ALA A 184 -10.78 -8.75 -9.37
CA ALA A 184 -10.02 -7.93 -10.32
C ALA A 184 -8.67 -8.58 -10.69
N ILE A 185 -7.97 -9.15 -9.72
CA ILE A 185 -6.72 -9.88 -9.93
C ILE A 185 -6.95 -11.05 -10.88
N THR A 186 -7.98 -11.86 -10.63
CA THR A 186 -8.31 -13.02 -11.49
C THR A 186 -8.74 -12.58 -12.90
N THR A 187 -9.48 -11.48 -13.02
CA THR A 187 -9.92 -10.94 -14.32
C THR A 187 -8.73 -10.45 -15.15
N LEU A 188 -7.76 -9.79 -14.52
CA LEU A 188 -6.57 -9.30 -15.23
C LEU A 188 -5.62 -10.41 -15.62
N ALA A 189 -5.33 -11.34 -14.71
CA ALA A 189 -4.54 -12.53 -14.96
C ALA A 189 -4.83 -13.59 -13.88
N PRO A 190 -5.40 -14.75 -14.23
CA PRO A 190 -5.68 -15.82 -13.27
C PRO A 190 -4.39 -16.49 -12.78
N GLY A 191 -4.49 -17.23 -11.67
CA GLY A 191 -3.36 -17.97 -11.10
C GLY A 191 -2.58 -17.22 -10.00
N TYR A 192 -2.99 -16.00 -9.66
CA TYR A 192 -2.40 -15.20 -8.59
C TYR A 192 -3.38 -15.04 -7.44
N ARG A 193 -2.86 -14.98 -6.21
CA ARG A 193 -3.66 -14.82 -4.99
C ARG A 193 -3.09 -13.75 -4.08
N LEU A 194 -3.97 -13.04 -3.38
CA LEU A 194 -3.58 -12.17 -2.27
C LEU A 194 -2.94 -13.01 -1.16
N ARG A 195 -1.86 -12.51 -0.59
CA ARG A 195 -1.31 -12.99 0.67
C ARG A 195 -2.07 -12.35 1.82
N LEU A 196 -2.47 -13.15 2.80
CA LEU A 196 -3.14 -12.69 4.01
C LEU A 196 -2.28 -13.01 5.22
N LYS A 197 -2.26 -12.08 6.19
CA LYS A 197 -1.51 -12.23 7.43
C LYS A 197 -2.37 -11.87 8.63
N SER A 198 -2.41 -12.73 9.63
CA SER A 198 -3.03 -12.43 10.94
C SER A 198 -2.24 -11.34 11.65
N LEU A 199 -2.95 -10.36 12.20
CA LEU A 199 -2.40 -9.24 12.97
C LEU A 199 -2.46 -9.53 14.47
#